data_b9faf4354de0ab63fac2b95769d75aec
#
_entry.id   b9faf4354de0ab63fac2b95769d75aec
#
_cell.length_a   1.000
_cell.length_b   1.000
_cell.length_c   1.000
_cell.angle_alpha   90.00
_cell.angle_beta   90.00
_cell.angle_gamma   90.00
#
_symmetry.space_group_name_H-M   'P 1'
#
loop_
_entity.id
_entity.type
_entity.pdbx_description
1 polymer ?
#
loop_
_entity_poly.entity_id
_entity_poly.type
_entity_poly.pdbx_seq_one_letter_code
_entity_poly.pdbx_strand_id
1 'polypeptide(L)'
;MEKIIKEKISSLLSQEEEVLSVEQLGGMTNQNYLVKTTNKQYIVKFFGKGTEKLINRQDEKYNLELLKDLGLDVKNYLFDIEAGIKVNEYIESAITLDATSIKTKFDKIAPILQTIHASGKELRGEFAPFEEIKKYESLIEEKIPYANYEAVREEVFSLEKRLADLGVYRKSCHIDLVPENFIESPQGRLYLIDWEYSSMNDPMWDLAALFLESEFTSQEEETFLSHYESDQTPVSHEKIAIYKILQDTIWSLWTVYKEEQGADFGYYGVNRYQRAVKGLASYGGSDEK
;
A
#
# COMPACT_ATOMS: atom_id res chain seq x y z
N MET A 1 13.50 -21.08 11.30
CA MET A 1 12.22 -20.39 11.08
C MET A 1 11.03 -21.17 11.61
N GLU A 2 10.79 -22.41 11.15
CA GLU A 2 9.63 -23.23 11.58
C GLU A 2 9.48 -23.37 13.10
N LYS A 3 10.58 -23.63 13.84
CA LYS A 3 10.56 -23.69 15.30
C LYS A 3 10.11 -22.38 15.94
N ILE A 4 10.57 -21.24 15.42
CA ILE A 4 10.19 -19.91 15.90
C ILE A 4 8.71 -19.66 15.64
N ILE A 5 8.22 -20.01 14.45
CA ILE A 5 6.81 -19.87 14.09
C ILE A 5 5.95 -20.69 15.05
N LYS A 6 6.26 -21.97 15.23
CA LYS A 6 5.54 -22.87 16.14
C LYS A 6 5.47 -22.33 17.58
N GLU A 7 6.58 -21.81 18.08
CA GLU A 7 6.64 -21.19 19.41
C GLU A 7 5.75 -19.94 19.50
N LYS A 8 5.84 -19.05 18.51
CA LYS A 8 5.10 -17.76 18.49
C LYS A 8 3.60 -17.94 18.36
N ILE A 9 3.13 -18.90 17.54
CA ILE A 9 1.70 -19.14 17.40
C ILE A 9 1.14 -20.08 18.46
N SER A 10 1.98 -20.73 19.27
CA SER A 10 1.54 -21.67 20.30
C SER A 10 0.52 -21.08 21.27
N SER A 11 0.63 -19.77 21.57
CA SER A 11 -0.34 -19.05 22.42
C SER A 11 -1.71 -18.87 21.76
N LEU A 12 -1.82 -19.04 20.45
CA LEU A 12 -3.06 -18.95 19.68
C LEU A 12 -3.72 -20.32 19.50
N LEU A 13 -2.95 -21.40 19.71
CA LEU A 13 -3.43 -22.76 19.51
C LEU A 13 -4.17 -23.28 20.76
N SER A 14 -5.21 -24.05 20.55
CA SER A 14 -5.83 -24.83 21.63
C SER A 14 -4.89 -25.95 22.09
N GLN A 15 -5.15 -26.55 23.26
CA GLN A 15 -4.28 -27.61 23.82
C GLN A 15 -4.13 -28.85 22.91
N GLU A 16 -5.10 -29.07 22.02
CA GLU A 16 -5.13 -30.21 21.10
C GLU A 16 -4.75 -29.84 19.68
N GLU A 17 -4.39 -28.57 19.42
CA GLU A 17 -4.09 -28.07 18.09
C GLU A 17 -2.59 -28.15 17.81
N GLU A 18 -2.21 -28.89 16.77
CA GLU A 18 -0.83 -29.09 16.36
C GLU A 18 -0.53 -28.41 15.02
N VAL A 19 0.68 -27.89 14.88
CA VAL A 19 1.18 -27.36 13.60
C VAL A 19 1.59 -28.53 12.70
N LEU A 20 0.92 -28.65 11.56
CA LEU A 20 1.14 -29.72 10.57
C LEU A 20 2.21 -29.32 9.54
N SER A 21 2.16 -28.08 9.04
CA SER A 21 3.13 -27.59 8.06
C SER A 21 3.32 -26.08 8.14
N VAL A 22 4.49 -25.63 7.68
CA VAL A 22 4.86 -24.23 7.49
C VAL A 22 5.41 -24.08 6.09
N GLU A 23 4.79 -23.25 5.29
CA GLU A 23 5.17 -22.98 3.90
C GLU A 23 5.48 -21.49 3.74
N GLN A 24 6.63 -21.16 3.16
CA GLN A 24 6.98 -19.77 2.89
C GLN A 24 6.21 -19.27 1.66
N LEU A 25 5.57 -18.12 1.82
CA LEU A 25 4.92 -17.39 0.74
C LEU A 25 5.82 -16.25 0.23
N GLY A 26 5.43 -15.63 -0.88
CA GLY A 26 6.08 -14.44 -1.39
C GLY A 26 5.88 -13.21 -0.47
N GLY A 27 6.56 -12.11 -0.81
CA GLY A 27 6.43 -10.80 -0.16
C GLY A 27 7.64 -9.93 -0.48
N MET A 28 7.41 -8.66 -0.81
CA MET A 28 8.50 -7.71 -1.13
C MET A 28 9.13 -7.12 0.14
N THR A 29 8.29 -6.76 1.11
CA THR A 29 8.70 -6.03 2.32
C THR A 29 8.84 -6.95 3.52
N ASN A 30 7.95 -7.92 3.68
CA ASN A 30 7.86 -8.81 4.83
C ASN A 30 8.04 -10.28 4.41
N GLN A 31 8.33 -11.14 5.37
CA GLN A 31 8.38 -12.60 5.15
C GLN A 31 7.05 -13.22 5.59
N ASN A 32 6.30 -13.76 4.64
CA ASN A 32 5.01 -14.36 4.89
C ASN A 32 5.10 -15.89 4.87
N TYR A 33 4.36 -16.52 5.78
CA TYR A 33 4.27 -17.97 5.90
C TYR A 33 2.83 -18.42 6.03
N LEU A 34 2.43 -19.42 5.26
CA LEU A 34 1.21 -20.17 5.49
C LEU A 34 1.49 -21.26 6.54
N VAL A 35 0.79 -21.19 7.64
CA VAL A 35 0.88 -22.19 8.72
C VAL A 35 -0.42 -22.98 8.78
N LYS A 36 -0.33 -24.30 8.55
CA LYS A 36 -1.45 -25.22 8.66
C LYS A 36 -1.41 -25.92 9.99
N THR A 37 -2.52 -25.90 10.70
CA THR A 37 -2.70 -26.66 11.94
C THR A 37 -3.77 -27.73 11.74
N THR A 38 -4.01 -28.54 12.77
CA THR A 38 -5.08 -29.56 12.73
C THR A 38 -6.47 -28.96 12.55
N ASN A 39 -6.71 -27.70 12.96
CA ASN A 39 -8.04 -27.10 12.95
C ASN A 39 -8.16 -25.91 12.00
N LYS A 40 -7.07 -25.14 11.76
CA LYS A 40 -7.11 -23.87 11.04
C LYS A 40 -5.84 -23.64 10.21
N GLN A 41 -5.89 -22.59 9.44
CA GLN A 41 -4.73 -22.08 8.72
C GLN A 41 -4.55 -20.60 9.07
N TYR A 42 -3.28 -20.16 9.09
CA TYR A 42 -2.89 -18.80 9.46
C TYR A 42 -1.88 -18.27 8.47
N ILE A 43 -1.93 -16.95 8.23
CA ILE A 43 -0.83 -16.20 7.61
C ILE A 43 0.00 -15.59 8.73
N VAL A 44 1.25 -16.01 8.82
CA VAL A 44 2.23 -15.47 9.76
C VAL A 44 3.17 -14.56 8.99
N LYS A 45 3.17 -13.27 9.33
CA LYS A 45 4.03 -12.24 8.73
C LYS A 45 5.11 -11.86 9.72
N PHE A 46 6.39 -11.99 9.33
CA PHE A 46 7.52 -11.39 10.04
C PHE A 46 7.87 -10.06 9.40
N PHE A 47 8.11 -9.05 10.22
CA PHE A 47 8.50 -7.74 9.74
C PHE A 47 9.85 -7.80 9.05
N GLY A 48 9.95 -7.21 7.88
CA GLY A 48 11.15 -7.23 7.08
C GLY A 48 12.27 -6.38 7.68
N LYS A 49 13.50 -6.76 7.41
CA LYS A 49 14.68 -6.01 7.84
C LYS A 49 14.68 -4.59 7.24
N GLY A 50 14.99 -3.60 8.06
CA GLY A 50 15.02 -2.18 7.65
C GLY A 50 13.65 -1.52 7.58
N THR A 51 12.54 -2.24 7.83
CA THR A 51 11.19 -1.64 7.81
C THR A 51 10.92 -0.77 9.03
N GLU A 52 11.68 -0.91 10.11
CA GLU A 52 11.57 -0.09 11.32
C GLU A 52 11.85 1.40 11.08
N LYS A 53 12.61 1.73 10.02
CA LYS A 53 12.84 3.12 9.61
C LYS A 53 11.72 3.68 8.72
N LEU A 54 10.92 2.82 8.13
CA LEU A 54 9.88 3.16 7.14
C LEU A 54 8.49 3.13 7.75
N ILE A 55 8.20 2.15 8.60
CA ILE A 55 6.87 1.82 9.08
C ILE A 55 6.82 1.95 10.60
N ASN A 56 5.86 2.74 11.09
CA ASN A 56 5.55 2.82 12.52
C ASN A 56 4.58 1.71 12.91
N ARG A 57 5.08 0.62 13.48
CA ARG A 57 4.27 -0.55 13.88
C ARG A 57 3.26 -0.26 14.98
N GLN A 58 3.48 0.77 15.80
CA GLN A 58 2.50 1.22 16.81
C GLN A 58 1.28 1.87 16.13
N ASP A 59 1.53 2.67 15.10
CA ASP A 59 0.47 3.30 14.33
C ASP A 59 -0.29 2.26 13.49
N GLU A 60 0.40 1.34 12.82
CA GLU A 60 -0.23 0.22 12.09
C GLU A 60 -1.17 -0.56 13.02
N LYS A 61 -0.69 -0.97 14.21
CA LYS A 61 -1.51 -1.72 15.17
C LYS A 61 -2.74 -0.94 15.61
N TYR A 62 -2.58 0.34 15.91
CA TYR A 62 -3.69 1.21 16.29
C TYR A 62 -4.70 1.37 15.15
N ASN A 63 -4.23 1.60 13.92
CA ASN A 63 -5.07 1.81 12.75
C ASN A 63 -5.87 0.55 12.41
N LEU A 64 -5.27 -0.63 12.48
CA LEU A 64 -5.97 -1.91 12.28
C LEU A 64 -7.11 -2.10 13.29
N GLU A 65 -6.88 -1.82 14.57
CA GLU A 65 -7.94 -1.93 15.59
C GLU A 65 -9.04 -0.90 15.37
N LEU A 66 -8.68 0.33 14.95
CA LEU A 66 -9.66 1.38 14.63
C LEU A 66 -10.51 1.06 13.40
N LEU A 67 -9.93 0.41 12.38
CA LEU A 67 -10.61 0.08 11.11
C LEU A 67 -11.40 -1.23 11.17
N LYS A 68 -11.20 -2.03 12.20
CA LYS A 68 -11.74 -3.40 12.35
C LYS A 68 -13.25 -3.50 12.13
N ASP A 69 -14.02 -2.54 12.64
CA ASP A 69 -15.47 -2.52 12.51
C ASP A 69 -15.97 -2.17 11.09
N LEU A 70 -15.11 -1.67 10.21
CA LEU A 70 -15.43 -1.53 8.79
C LEU A 70 -15.50 -2.89 8.08
N GLY A 71 -14.89 -3.91 8.65
CA GLY A 71 -14.94 -5.29 8.13
C GLY A 71 -14.28 -5.46 6.77
N LEU A 72 -13.29 -4.64 6.44
CA LEU A 72 -12.62 -4.65 5.14
C LEU A 72 -11.41 -5.59 5.10
N ASP A 73 -10.75 -5.78 6.23
CA ASP A 73 -9.57 -6.66 6.35
C ASP A 73 -9.96 -8.06 6.82
N VAL A 74 -9.03 -8.99 6.71
CA VAL A 74 -9.08 -10.30 7.34
C VAL A 74 -8.90 -10.18 8.86
N LYS A 75 -9.32 -11.18 9.61
CA LYS A 75 -9.16 -11.15 11.07
C LYS A 75 -7.68 -11.20 11.45
N ASN A 76 -7.24 -10.24 12.27
CA ASN A 76 -5.96 -10.28 12.94
C ASN A 76 -6.10 -11.03 14.27
N TYR A 77 -5.26 -12.06 14.49
CA TYR A 77 -5.24 -12.86 15.70
C TYR A 77 -4.16 -12.41 16.68
N LEU A 78 -3.03 -11.94 16.16
CA LEU A 78 -1.90 -11.48 16.97
C LEU A 78 -1.16 -10.36 16.23
N PHE A 79 -0.83 -9.32 16.95
CA PHE A 79 0.11 -8.28 16.51
C PHE A 79 1.11 -8.01 17.64
N ASP A 80 2.26 -8.66 17.57
CA ASP A 80 3.35 -8.54 18.55
C ASP A 80 4.50 -7.74 17.93
N ILE A 81 4.61 -6.47 18.34
CA ILE A 81 5.59 -5.54 17.82
C ILE A 81 7.00 -5.91 18.28
N GLU A 82 7.15 -6.35 19.53
CA GLU A 82 8.46 -6.71 20.11
C GLU A 82 9.01 -7.97 19.45
N ALA A 83 8.14 -8.94 19.20
CA ALA A 83 8.50 -10.15 18.47
C ALA A 83 8.65 -9.96 16.97
N GLY A 84 8.21 -8.81 16.42
CA GLY A 84 8.24 -8.51 14.99
C GLY A 84 7.31 -9.41 14.17
N ILE A 85 6.13 -9.75 14.69
CA ILE A 85 5.23 -10.74 14.09
C ILE A 85 3.77 -10.27 14.08
N LYS A 86 3.09 -10.56 12.97
CA LYS A 86 1.63 -10.43 12.82
C LYS A 86 1.05 -11.75 12.35
N VAL A 87 -0.09 -12.17 12.94
CA VAL A 87 -0.79 -13.42 12.58
C VAL A 87 -2.20 -13.08 12.17
N ASN A 88 -2.52 -13.40 10.92
CA ASN A 88 -3.80 -13.14 10.30
C ASN A 88 -4.54 -14.44 9.94
N GLU A 89 -5.84 -14.31 9.78
CA GLU A 89 -6.68 -15.34 9.20
C GLU A 89 -6.21 -15.68 7.78
N TYR A 90 -6.18 -16.96 7.46
CA TYR A 90 -6.05 -17.42 6.09
C TYR A 90 -7.45 -17.67 5.51
N ILE A 91 -7.75 -17.04 4.40
CA ILE A 91 -9.00 -17.27 3.67
C ILE A 91 -8.76 -18.42 2.70
N GLU A 92 -9.33 -19.57 3.01
CA GLU A 92 -9.13 -20.77 2.19
C GLU A 92 -9.64 -20.59 0.77
N SER A 93 -8.83 -20.98 -0.20
CA SER A 93 -9.11 -20.86 -1.64
C SER A 93 -9.42 -19.42 -2.10
N ALA A 94 -8.97 -18.41 -1.35
CA ALA A 94 -9.05 -17.04 -1.83
C ALA A 94 -8.14 -16.83 -3.04
N ILE A 95 -8.58 -15.95 -3.93
CA ILE A 95 -7.81 -15.51 -5.11
C ILE A 95 -7.25 -14.13 -4.82
N THR A 96 -5.93 -14.00 -4.90
CA THR A 96 -5.26 -12.70 -4.91
C THR A 96 -5.49 -12.05 -6.26
N LEU A 97 -5.90 -10.78 -6.27
CA LEU A 97 -6.10 -10.06 -7.52
C LEU A 97 -4.75 -9.69 -8.15
N ASP A 98 -4.77 -9.48 -9.45
CA ASP A 98 -3.68 -8.95 -10.26
C ASP A 98 -4.16 -7.76 -11.11
N ALA A 99 -3.26 -7.13 -11.85
CA ALA A 99 -3.55 -5.98 -12.71
C ALA A 99 -4.64 -6.25 -13.79
N THR A 100 -4.93 -7.51 -14.09
CA THR A 100 -6.00 -7.89 -15.03
C THR A 100 -7.32 -8.14 -14.34
N SER A 101 -7.33 -8.96 -13.30
CA SER A 101 -8.54 -9.37 -12.58
C SER A 101 -9.19 -8.22 -11.81
N ILE A 102 -8.40 -7.29 -11.29
CA ILE A 102 -8.88 -6.10 -10.56
C ILE A 102 -9.79 -5.23 -11.43
N LYS A 103 -9.51 -5.14 -12.74
CA LYS A 103 -10.28 -4.34 -13.71
C LYS A 103 -11.71 -4.85 -13.94
N THR A 104 -11.99 -6.07 -13.53
CA THR A 104 -13.33 -6.68 -13.64
C THR A 104 -14.19 -6.49 -12.37
N LYS A 105 -13.70 -5.73 -11.37
CA LYS A 105 -14.31 -5.67 -10.03
C LYS A 105 -14.51 -4.24 -9.50
N PHE A 106 -14.66 -3.26 -10.39
CA PHE A 106 -14.83 -1.86 -10.02
C PHE A 106 -16.03 -1.64 -9.10
N ASP A 107 -17.12 -2.35 -9.36
CA ASP A 107 -18.35 -2.34 -8.56
C ASP A 107 -18.18 -2.85 -7.11
N LYS A 108 -17.11 -3.63 -6.85
CA LYS A 108 -16.76 -4.14 -5.52
C LYS A 108 -15.67 -3.32 -4.85
N ILE A 109 -14.68 -2.82 -5.62
CA ILE A 109 -13.52 -2.11 -5.09
C ILE A 109 -13.87 -0.67 -4.73
N ALA A 110 -14.62 0.03 -5.59
CA ALA A 110 -15.01 1.41 -5.33
C ALA A 110 -15.76 1.57 -3.99
N PRO A 111 -16.73 0.73 -3.62
CA PRO A 111 -17.37 0.80 -2.30
C PRO A 111 -16.41 0.54 -1.12
N ILE A 112 -15.37 -0.27 -1.28
CA ILE A 112 -14.33 -0.45 -0.26
C ILE A 112 -13.62 0.88 -0.01
N LEU A 113 -13.15 1.53 -1.08
CA LEU A 113 -12.45 2.81 -0.96
C LEU A 113 -13.37 3.93 -0.45
N GLN A 114 -14.62 4.00 -0.91
CA GLN A 114 -15.62 4.92 -0.36
C GLN A 114 -15.79 4.71 1.15
N THR A 115 -15.89 3.46 1.60
CA THR A 115 -16.06 3.12 3.02
C THR A 115 -14.88 3.65 3.86
N ILE A 116 -13.64 3.50 3.39
CA ILE A 116 -12.44 3.99 4.08
C ILE A 116 -12.43 5.52 4.11
N HIS A 117 -12.56 6.15 2.93
CA HIS A 117 -12.40 7.59 2.76
C HIS A 117 -13.54 8.39 3.40
N ALA A 118 -14.74 7.83 3.49
CA ALA A 118 -15.90 8.44 4.15
C ALA A 118 -16.09 8.01 5.61
N SER A 119 -15.22 7.14 6.17
CA SER A 119 -15.38 6.55 7.50
C SER A 119 -15.41 7.55 8.64
N GLY A 120 -14.84 8.74 8.44
CA GLY A 120 -14.64 9.72 9.53
C GLY A 120 -13.67 9.29 10.61
N LYS A 121 -12.98 8.16 10.44
CA LYS A 121 -11.97 7.67 11.38
C LYS A 121 -10.69 8.50 11.22
N GLU A 122 -10.01 8.78 12.33
CA GLU A 122 -8.71 9.46 12.32
C GLU A 122 -7.60 8.45 12.59
N LEU A 123 -6.93 8.01 11.54
CA LEU A 123 -5.76 7.16 11.64
C LEU A 123 -4.60 7.89 12.29
N ARG A 124 -3.73 7.15 12.97
CA ARG A 124 -2.42 7.67 13.37
C ARG A 124 -1.50 7.72 12.18
N GLY A 125 -0.57 8.69 12.23
CA GLY A 125 0.34 8.96 11.13
C GLY A 125 -0.29 9.84 10.05
N GLU A 126 0.60 10.49 9.32
CA GLU A 126 0.28 11.26 8.13
C GLU A 126 1.28 10.90 7.06
N PHE A 127 0.79 10.51 5.90
CA PHE A 127 1.65 10.25 4.76
C PHE A 127 1.74 11.54 3.92
N ALA A 128 2.74 12.36 4.25
CA ALA A 128 3.01 13.62 3.56
C ALA A 128 4.01 13.39 2.41
N PRO A 129 3.60 13.39 1.14
CA PRO A 129 4.43 12.91 0.03
C PRO A 129 5.79 13.62 -0.10
N PHE A 130 5.83 14.93 0.07
CA PHE A 130 7.08 15.69 -0.03
C PHE A 130 8.03 15.41 1.13
N GLU A 131 7.50 15.15 2.33
CA GLU A 131 8.30 14.72 3.48
C GLU A 131 8.78 13.27 3.31
N GLU A 132 7.98 12.40 2.69
CA GLU A 132 8.43 11.04 2.38
C GLU A 132 9.57 11.05 1.35
N ILE A 133 9.55 11.91 0.33
CA ILE A 133 10.68 12.09 -0.59
C ILE A 133 11.93 12.47 0.19
N LYS A 134 11.88 13.51 1.03
CA LYS A 134 13.03 13.95 1.86
C LYS A 134 13.51 12.85 2.80
N LYS A 135 12.60 12.09 3.38
CA LYS A 135 12.91 10.96 4.25
C LYS A 135 13.70 9.89 3.51
N TYR A 136 13.24 9.44 2.33
CA TYR A 136 13.98 8.46 1.53
C TYR A 136 15.32 8.99 1.07
N GLU A 137 15.40 10.24 0.61
CA GLU A 137 16.67 10.92 0.29
C GLU A 137 17.65 10.87 1.46
N SER A 138 17.17 11.08 2.69
CA SER A 138 18.01 11.05 3.90
C SER A 138 18.46 9.66 4.32
N LEU A 139 17.76 8.62 3.89
CA LEU A 139 18.05 7.22 4.21
C LEU A 139 18.99 6.57 3.20
N ILE A 140 19.07 7.11 1.98
CA ILE A 140 19.98 6.64 0.92
C ILE A 140 21.39 7.14 1.24
N GLU A 141 22.33 6.22 1.37
CA GLU A 141 23.73 6.53 1.73
C GLU A 141 24.59 6.85 0.50
N GLU A 142 24.26 6.25 -0.63
CA GLU A 142 24.96 6.44 -1.91
C GLU A 142 24.27 7.52 -2.76
N LYS A 143 24.91 7.83 -3.88
CA LYS A 143 24.31 8.75 -4.84
C LYS A 143 23.09 8.11 -5.51
N ILE A 144 21.96 8.82 -5.53
CA ILE A 144 20.77 8.41 -6.28
C ILE A 144 21.13 8.21 -7.75
N PRO A 145 20.91 7.01 -8.32
CA PRO A 145 21.47 6.63 -9.63
C PRO A 145 20.69 7.17 -10.83
N TYR A 146 19.67 8.01 -10.60
CA TYR A 146 18.78 8.49 -11.66
C TYR A 146 19.37 9.70 -12.40
N ALA A 147 19.23 9.70 -13.73
CA ALA A 147 19.68 10.80 -14.56
C ALA A 147 18.92 12.10 -14.26
N ASN A 148 19.64 13.21 -14.13
CA ASN A 148 19.06 14.53 -13.86
C ASN A 148 18.18 14.62 -12.61
N TYR A 149 18.42 13.77 -11.61
CA TYR A 149 17.58 13.67 -10.42
C TYR A 149 17.31 15.04 -9.77
N GLU A 150 18.32 15.87 -9.57
CA GLU A 150 18.17 17.19 -8.90
C GLU A 150 17.18 18.09 -9.65
N ALA A 151 17.27 18.17 -10.97
CA ALA A 151 16.35 18.99 -11.77
C ALA A 151 14.91 18.42 -11.71
N VAL A 152 14.76 17.11 -11.84
CA VAL A 152 13.45 16.45 -11.72
C VAL A 152 12.87 16.65 -10.32
N ARG A 153 13.69 16.57 -9.29
CA ARG A 153 13.30 16.83 -7.91
C ARG A 153 12.74 18.25 -7.74
N GLU A 154 13.42 19.25 -8.29
CA GLU A 154 12.94 20.66 -8.24
C GLU A 154 11.56 20.78 -8.90
N GLU A 155 11.35 20.16 -10.06
CA GLU A 155 10.06 20.14 -10.73
C GLU A 155 8.99 19.44 -9.89
N VAL A 156 9.30 18.27 -9.29
CA VAL A 156 8.40 17.56 -8.37
C VAL A 156 7.99 18.45 -7.20
N PHE A 157 8.96 19.14 -6.56
CA PHE A 157 8.66 20.01 -5.42
C PHE A 157 7.86 21.28 -5.83
N SER A 158 7.94 21.72 -7.09
CA SER A 158 7.09 22.81 -7.58
C SER A 158 5.60 22.48 -7.53
N LEU A 159 5.23 21.19 -7.56
CA LEU A 159 3.84 20.71 -7.44
C LEU A 159 3.25 20.89 -6.03
N GLU A 160 4.08 21.10 -5.00
CA GLU A 160 3.60 21.23 -3.61
C GLU A 160 2.64 22.41 -3.46
N LYS A 161 3.02 23.57 -4.02
CA LYS A 161 2.16 24.74 -4.00
C LYS A 161 0.85 24.50 -4.74
N ARG A 162 0.90 23.86 -5.91
CA ARG A 162 -0.28 23.57 -6.70
C ARG A 162 -1.23 22.64 -5.99
N LEU A 163 -0.70 21.59 -5.36
CA LEU A 163 -1.48 20.65 -4.56
C LEU A 163 -2.17 21.36 -3.36
N ALA A 164 -1.44 22.26 -2.69
CA ALA A 164 -2.00 23.08 -1.62
C ALA A 164 -3.13 24.01 -2.11
N ASP A 165 -2.96 24.65 -3.27
CA ASP A 165 -3.97 25.53 -3.88
C ASP A 165 -5.25 24.75 -4.28
N LEU A 166 -5.12 23.48 -4.69
CA LEU A 166 -6.24 22.57 -4.96
C LEU A 166 -6.97 22.11 -3.69
N GLY A 167 -6.34 22.26 -2.53
CA GLY A 167 -6.83 21.81 -1.24
C GLY A 167 -6.65 20.30 -1.04
N VAL A 168 -5.96 19.94 0.03
CA VAL A 168 -5.72 18.54 0.43
C VAL A 168 -6.78 18.13 1.45
N TYR A 169 -7.51 17.05 1.16
CA TYR A 169 -8.48 16.46 2.08
C TYR A 169 -7.81 15.40 2.94
N ARG A 170 -7.75 15.65 4.25
CA ARG A 170 -7.17 14.71 5.22
C ARG A 170 -8.19 13.66 5.61
N LYS A 171 -8.08 12.47 5.03
CA LYS A 171 -8.96 11.31 5.24
C LYS A 171 -8.15 10.07 5.57
N SER A 172 -8.81 9.02 6.08
CA SER A 172 -8.20 7.70 6.24
C SER A 172 -7.90 7.11 4.87
N CYS A 173 -6.64 6.73 4.62
CA CYS A 173 -6.17 6.12 3.38
C CYS A 173 -5.39 4.84 3.65
N HIS A 174 -5.41 3.94 2.68
CA HIS A 174 -4.61 2.70 2.73
C HIS A 174 -3.15 2.97 2.38
N ILE A 175 -2.89 3.89 1.47
CA ILE A 175 -1.60 4.34 0.94
C ILE A 175 -0.97 3.38 -0.08
N ASP A 176 -1.05 2.08 0.13
CA ASP A 176 -0.38 1.06 -0.68
C ASP A 176 -1.42 0.17 -1.41
N LEU A 177 -2.18 0.79 -2.33
CA LEU A 177 -3.23 0.09 -3.08
C LEU A 177 -2.67 -0.62 -4.32
N VAL A 178 -1.97 -1.73 -4.10
CA VAL A 178 -1.58 -2.66 -5.17
C VAL A 178 -2.66 -3.74 -5.36
N PRO A 179 -2.83 -4.31 -6.57
CA PRO A 179 -3.81 -5.37 -6.81
C PRO A 179 -3.68 -6.56 -5.85
N GLU A 180 -2.44 -6.92 -5.49
CA GLU A 180 -2.12 -8.04 -4.61
C GLU A 180 -2.61 -7.87 -3.18
N ASN A 181 -2.95 -6.64 -2.78
CA ASN A 181 -3.57 -6.35 -1.48
C ASN A 181 -5.09 -6.58 -1.48
N PHE A 182 -5.68 -6.93 -2.62
CA PHE A 182 -7.07 -7.37 -2.70
C PHE A 182 -7.15 -8.89 -2.85
N ILE A 183 -7.85 -9.55 -1.93
CA ILE A 183 -8.12 -10.99 -2.00
C ILE A 183 -9.62 -11.25 -2.05
N GLU A 184 -10.06 -12.16 -2.93
CA GLU A 184 -11.46 -12.54 -3.07
C GLU A 184 -11.69 -13.95 -2.55
N SER A 185 -12.60 -14.09 -1.60
CA SER A 185 -13.01 -15.40 -1.09
C SER A 185 -13.83 -16.18 -2.14
N PRO A 186 -13.97 -17.50 -2.01
CA PRO A 186 -14.83 -18.30 -2.90
C PRO A 186 -16.31 -17.85 -2.92
N GLN A 187 -16.75 -17.13 -1.88
CA GLN A 187 -18.10 -16.57 -1.80
C GLN A 187 -18.22 -15.20 -2.46
N GLY A 188 -17.13 -14.71 -3.08
CA GLY A 188 -17.09 -13.44 -3.80
C GLY A 188 -16.94 -12.20 -2.93
N ARG A 189 -16.60 -12.36 -1.64
CA ARG A 189 -16.27 -11.24 -0.75
C ARG A 189 -14.85 -10.79 -1.00
N LEU A 190 -14.66 -9.49 -1.22
CA LEU A 190 -13.32 -8.87 -1.27
C LEU A 190 -12.88 -8.45 0.12
N TYR A 191 -11.58 -8.65 0.38
CA TYR A 191 -10.86 -8.12 1.52
C TYR A 191 -9.72 -7.25 0.99
N LEU A 192 -9.42 -6.18 1.71
CA LEU A 192 -8.24 -5.34 1.50
C LEU A 192 -7.29 -5.58 2.67
N ILE A 193 -6.11 -6.07 2.36
CA ILE A 193 -5.09 -6.46 3.34
C ILE A 193 -3.88 -5.54 3.29
N ASP A 194 -2.96 -5.71 4.22
CA ASP A 194 -1.64 -5.05 4.29
C ASP A 194 -1.67 -3.54 4.54
N TRP A 195 -2.25 -3.16 5.66
CA TRP A 195 -2.45 -1.79 6.13
C TRP A 195 -1.22 -1.15 6.76
N GLU A 196 -0.02 -1.64 6.48
CA GLU A 196 1.20 -1.20 7.19
C GLU A 196 1.61 0.25 6.91
N TYR A 197 1.18 0.82 5.77
CA TYR A 197 1.35 2.22 5.43
C TYR A 197 0.11 3.08 5.73
N SER A 198 -0.99 2.49 6.19
CA SER A 198 -2.25 3.21 6.40
C SER A 198 -2.05 4.46 7.27
N SER A 199 -2.54 5.59 6.79
CA SER A 199 -2.30 6.91 7.38
C SER A 199 -3.39 7.90 6.97
N MET A 200 -3.36 9.08 7.55
CA MET A 200 -4.14 10.19 7.02
C MET A 200 -3.47 10.74 5.76
N ASN A 201 -4.24 10.89 4.69
CA ASN A 201 -3.80 11.49 3.42
C ASN A 201 -5.02 11.97 2.62
N ASP A 202 -4.81 12.49 1.42
CA ASP A 202 -5.86 12.78 0.45
C ASP A 202 -6.32 11.48 -0.24
N PRO A 203 -7.64 11.20 -0.34
CA PRO A 203 -8.15 10.04 -1.06
C PRO A 203 -7.67 9.89 -2.50
N MET A 204 -7.32 11.00 -3.16
CA MET A 204 -6.79 10.97 -4.53
C MET A 204 -5.43 10.26 -4.60
N TRP A 205 -4.70 10.16 -3.48
CA TRP A 205 -3.51 9.32 -3.37
C TRP A 205 -3.83 7.84 -3.61
N ASP A 206 -4.84 7.33 -2.91
CA ASP A 206 -5.25 5.92 -3.02
C ASP A 206 -5.76 5.59 -4.43
N LEU A 207 -6.51 6.51 -5.05
CA LEU A 207 -6.94 6.35 -6.44
C LEU A 207 -5.75 6.33 -7.40
N ALA A 208 -4.79 7.25 -7.22
CA ALA A 208 -3.58 7.29 -8.02
C ALA A 208 -2.76 5.99 -7.88
N ALA A 209 -2.65 5.44 -6.65
CA ALA A 209 -1.99 4.15 -6.40
C ALA A 209 -2.67 3.03 -7.16
N LEU A 210 -3.97 2.87 -6.99
CA LEU A 210 -4.75 1.84 -7.66
C LEU A 210 -4.58 1.89 -9.18
N PHE A 211 -4.62 3.08 -9.77
CA PHE A 211 -4.52 3.26 -11.21
C PHE A 211 -3.11 2.94 -11.75
N LEU A 212 -2.07 3.36 -11.03
CA LEU A 212 -0.68 3.08 -11.41
C LEU A 212 -0.34 1.59 -11.28
N GLU A 213 -0.66 0.99 -10.14
CA GLU A 213 -0.27 -0.38 -9.81
C GLU A 213 -1.09 -1.40 -10.62
N SER A 214 -2.30 -1.04 -11.00
CA SER A 214 -3.18 -1.88 -11.82
C SER A 214 -3.07 -1.57 -13.32
N GLU A 215 -2.18 -0.66 -13.71
CA GLU A 215 -1.97 -0.28 -15.13
C GLU A 215 -3.28 0.09 -15.84
N PHE A 216 -4.09 0.95 -15.21
CA PHE A 216 -5.36 1.38 -15.81
C PHE A 216 -5.11 2.28 -17.00
N THR A 217 -5.84 2.04 -18.07
CA THR A 217 -5.99 3.01 -19.16
C THR A 217 -6.87 4.17 -18.72
N SER A 218 -6.78 5.32 -19.40
CA SER A 218 -7.64 6.48 -19.08
C SER A 218 -9.14 6.13 -19.10
N GLN A 219 -9.57 5.23 -19.99
CA GLN A 219 -10.98 4.78 -20.04
C GLN A 219 -11.35 3.93 -18.82
N GLU A 220 -10.43 3.09 -18.32
CA GLU A 220 -10.65 2.29 -17.11
C GLU A 220 -10.66 3.18 -15.86
N GLU A 221 -9.82 4.22 -15.81
CA GLU A 221 -9.83 5.23 -14.75
C GLU A 221 -11.19 5.92 -14.69
N GLU A 222 -11.69 6.46 -15.82
CA GLU A 222 -13.01 7.12 -15.88
C GLU A 222 -14.14 6.17 -15.48
N THR A 223 -14.06 4.91 -15.93
CA THR A 223 -15.05 3.90 -15.55
C THR A 223 -15.02 3.64 -14.05
N PHE A 224 -13.82 3.48 -13.45
CA PHE A 224 -13.69 3.31 -12.01
C PHE A 224 -14.20 4.52 -11.24
N LEU A 225 -13.84 5.72 -11.66
CA LEU A 225 -14.27 6.97 -11.02
C LEU A 225 -15.80 7.12 -11.03
N SER A 226 -16.48 6.67 -12.08
CA SER A 226 -17.95 6.67 -12.13
C SER A 226 -18.61 5.78 -11.06
N HIS A 227 -17.90 4.77 -10.55
CA HIS A 227 -18.34 3.94 -9.41
C HIS A 227 -17.96 4.54 -8.06
N TYR A 228 -16.90 5.33 -8.02
CA TYR A 228 -16.33 5.86 -6.77
C TYR A 228 -16.89 7.22 -6.38
N GLU A 229 -17.14 8.12 -7.35
CA GLU A 229 -17.49 9.50 -7.06
C GLU A 229 -18.87 9.63 -6.38
N SER A 230 -18.92 10.46 -5.35
CA SER A 230 -20.13 10.81 -4.63
C SER A 230 -19.96 12.14 -3.91
N ASP A 231 -21.01 12.67 -3.30
CA ASP A 231 -20.95 13.89 -2.47
C ASP A 231 -19.94 13.74 -1.30
N GLN A 232 -19.71 12.53 -0.81
CA GLN A 232 -18.79 12.25 0.30
C GLN A 232 -17.36 11.94 -0.18
N THR A 233 -17.22 11.55 -1.44
CA THR A 233 -15.95 11.16 -2.08
C THR A 233 -15.78 11.90 -3.41
N PRO A 234 -15.62 13.24 -3.39
CA PRO A 234 -15.43 14.04 -4.60
C PRO A 234 -14.09 13.70 -5.26
N VAL A 235 -14.06 13.74 -6.58
CA VAL A 235 -12.88 13.42 -7.41
C VAL A 235 -12.20 14.69 -7.90
N SER A 236 -10.87 14.66 -7.96
CA SER A 236 -10.03 15.67 -8.61
C SER A 236 -9.02 15.00 -9.51
N HIS A 237 -9.25 15.03 -10.82
CA HIS A 237 -8.34 14.46 -11.83
C HIS A 237 -6.95 15.06 -11.75
N GLU A 238 -6.87 16.38 -11.49
CA GLU A 238 -5.59 17.06 -11.38
C GLU A 238 -4.78 16.56 -10.16
N LYS A 239 -5.43 16.38 -8.99
CA LYS A 239 -4.75 15.79 -7.84
C LYS A 239 -4.30 14.36 -8.10
N ILE A 240 -5.10 13.55 -8.78
CA ILE A 240 -4.72 12.19 -9.18
C ILE A 240 -3.46 12.23 -10.05
N ALA A 241 -3.40 13.12 -11.04
CA ALA A 241 -2.23 13.27 -11.91
C ALA A 241 -0.97 13.66 -11.11
N ILE A 242 -1.08 14.62 -10.20
CA ILE A 242 0.02 15.03 -9.31
C ILE A 242 0.44 13.85 -8.41
N TYR A 243 -0.50 13.16 -7.79
CA TYR A 243 -0.18 12.04 -6.91
C TYR A 243 0.45 10.86 -7.64
N LYS A 244 0.12 10.62 -8.90
CA LYS A 244 0.83 9.62 -9.73
C LYS A 244 2.31 9.96 -9.88
N ILE A 245 2.64 11.23 -10.12
CA ILE A 245 4.02 11.70 -10.22
C ILE A 245 4.76 11.52 -8.88
N LEU A 246 4.12 11.93 -7.78
CA LEU A 246 4.70 11.83 -6.43
C LEU A 246 4.93 10.37 -6.02
N GLN A 247 4.00 9.47 -6.31
CA GLN A 247 4.15 8.04 -6.02
C GLN A 247 5.30 7.42 -6.79
N ASP A 248 5.39 7.69 -8.07
CA ASP A 248 6.48 7.17 -8.89
C ASP A 248 7.86 7.69 -8.43
N THR A 249 7.91 8.94 -7.96
CA THR A 249 9.11 9.51 -7.35
C THR A 249 9.45 8.81 -6.03
N ILE A 250 8.48 8.67 -5.11
CA ILE A 250 8.69 8.06 -3.78
C ILE A 250 9.10 6.61 -3.90
N TRP A 251 8.36 5.80 -4.68
CA TRP A 251 8.65 4.37 -4.81
C TRP A 251 9.92 4.08 -5.60
N SER A 252 10.36 5.01 -6.47
CA SER A 252 11.69 4.92 -7.07
C SER A 252 12.80 5.07 -6.02
N LEU A 253 12.67 6.03 -5.10
CA LEU A 253 13.62 6.24 -4.00
C LEU A 253 13.59 5.09 -2.98
N TRP A 254 12.39 4.59 -2.65
CA TRP A 254 12.24 3.38 -1.84
C TRP A 254 13.03 2.21 -2.41
N THR A 255 12.99 2.04 -3.74
CA THR A 255 13.74 0.98 -4.41
C THR A 255 15.25 1.15 -4.20
N VAL A 256 15.79 2.36 -4.41
CA VAL A 256 17.22 2.63 -4.17
C VAL A 256 17.60 2.29 -2.72
N TYR A 257 16.82 2.79 -1.75
CA TYR A 257 17.07 2.47 -0.33
C TYR A 257 17.06 0.96 -0.04
N LYS A 258 16.10 0.23 -0.61
CA LYS A 258 15.99 -1.23 -0.40
C LYS A 258 17.11 -2.01 -1.10
N GLU A 259 17.57 -1.55 -2.24
CA GLU A 259 18.69 -2.15 -2.97
C GLU A 259 20.02 -1.96 -2.21
N GLU A 260 20.23 -0.81 -1.55
CA GLU A 260 21.33 -0.63 -0.60
C GLU A 260 21.29 -1.60 0.58
N GLN A 261 20.10 -2.11 0.95
CA GLN A 261 19.93 -3.15 1.97
C GLN A 261 20.07 -4.57 1.42
N GLY A 262 20.43 -4.72 0.15
CA GLY A 262 20.70 -6.00 -0.52
C GLY A 262 19.48 -6.65 -1.19
N ALA A 263 18.40 -5.90 -1.39
CA ALA A 263 17.29 -6.34 -2.24
C ALA A 263 17.64 -6.17 -3.73
N ASP A 264 16.93 -6.88 -4.60
CA ASP A 264 17.03 -6.74 -6.05
C ASP A 264 15.61 -6.64 -6.64
N PHE A 265 15.29 -5.50 -7.23
CA PHE A 265 14.00 -5.23 -7.87
C PHE A 265 14.13 -5.04 -9.39
N GLY A 266 15.30 -5.35 -9.96
CA GLY A 266 15.56 -5.22 -11.40
C GLY A 266 15.33 -3.80 -11.89
N TYR A 267 14.41 -3.62 -12.84
CA TYR A 267 14.14 -2.30 -13.42
C TYR A 267 12.99 -1.54 -12.73
N TYR A 268 12.44 -2.03 -11.64
CA TYR A 268 11.25 -1.44 -11.01
C TYR A 268 11.45 0.05 -10.66
N GLY A 269 12.50 0.39 -9.90
CA GLY A 269 12.78 1.77 -9.51
C GLY A 269 13.07 2.69 -10.69
N VAL A 270 13.84 2.21 -11.68
CA VAL A 270 14.15 2.97 -12.90
C VAL A 270 12.88 3.25 -13.72
N ASN A 271 12.03 2.26 -13.89
CA ASN A 271 10.77 2.41 -14.62
C ASN A 271 9.84 3.40 -13.92
N ARG A 272 9.76 3.36 -12.60
CA ARG A 272 9.02 4.34 -11.78
C ARG A 272 9.53 5.75 -12.02
N TYR A 273 10.84 5.96 -11.86
CA TYR A 273 11.45 7.27 -12.07
C TYR A 273 11.19 7.81 -13.48
N GLN A 274 11.35 6.97 -14.51
CA GLN A 274 11.06 7.38 -15.90
C GLN A 274 9.59 7.75 -16.11
N ARG A 275 8.66 7.06 -15.42
CA ARG A 275 7.23 7.37 -15.47
C ARG A 275 6.93 8.69 -14.77
N ALA A 276 7.57 9.00 -13.63
CA ALA A 276 7.48 10.30 -12.98
C ALA A 276 7.94 11.45 -13.91
N VAL A 277 9.09 11.30 -14.59
CA VAL A 277 9.60 12.28 -15.56
C VAL A 277 8.61 12.50 -16.71
N LYS A 278 8.03 11.44 -17.25
CA LYS A 278 6.99 11.54 -18.29
C LYS A 278 5.73 12.22 -17.78
N GLY A 279 5.34 11.91 -16.55
CA GLY A 279 4.20 12.54 -15.88
C GLY A 279 4.38 14.05 -15.74
N LEU A 280 5.54 14.52 -15.28
CA LEU A 280 5.88 15.94 -15.19
C LEU A 280 5.79 16.64 -16.54
N ALA A 281 6.40 16.06 -17.58
CA ALA A 281 6.35 16.63 -18.93
C ALA A 281 4.92 16.74 -19.48
N SER A 282 4.07 15.75 -19.21
CA SER A 282 2.67 15.76 -19.62
C SER A 282 1.84 16.76 -18.83
N TYR A 283 2.11 16.91 -17.53
CA TYR A 283 1.43 17.85 -16.65
C TYR A 283 1.75 19.30 -17.03
N GLY A 284 3.04 19.65 -17.19
CA GLY A 284 3.48 21.00 -17.59
C GLY A 284 2.99 21.45 -18.98
N GLY A 285 2.83 20.51 -19.92
CA GLY A 285 2.29 20.80 -21.25
C GLY A 285 0.77 21.12 -21.29
N SER A 286 0.07 20.91 -20.17
CA SER A 286 -1.37 21.21 -20.04
C SER A 286 -1.64 22.68 -19.68
N ASP A 287 -0.65 23.39 -19.12
CA ASP A 287 -0.77 24.79 -18.69
C ASP A 287 -0.53 25.79 -19.83
N GLU A 288 -0.09 25.31 -21.03
CA GLU A 288 0.15 26.18 -22.20
C GLU A 288 -1.02 26.21 -23.20
N LYS A 289 -2.17 25.67 -22.87
CA LYS A 289 -3.39 25.69 -23.69
C LYS A 289 -4.54 26.38 -22.96
#